data_b246aec5ec5aaa16e055218271c2803c
#
_entry.id   b246aec5ec5aaa16e055218271c2803c
#
_cell.length_a   1.000
_cell.length_b   1.000
_cell.length_c   1.000
_cell.angle_alpha   90.00
_cell.angle_beta   90.00
_cell.angle_gamma   90.00
#
_symmetry.space_group_name_H-M   'P 1'
#
loop_
_entity.id
_entity.type
_entity.pdbx_description
1 polymer ?
#
loop_
_entity_poly.entity_id
_entity_poly.type
_entity_poly.pdbx_seq_one_letter_code
_entity_poly.pdbx_strand_id
1 'polypeptide(L)'
;MYRKAEKSDLDEIVRLNYESFLNYPLFTVLRADCESEKTYENLIYAFMNVYIRSNFGKATYIVREVHGKIAAFALLFPPDHKRSSVLKDFLYGAIKIVSILGIRKALAFNKFLDASTEAFEHTVDEEHWHLDQFAVSPSMQGQSVGSKMMQQAVLPFLRRKNAKCLT
;
A
#
# COMPACT_ATOMS: atom_id res chain seq x y z
N MET A 1 19.94 -1.11 5.84
CA MET A 1 19.42 -1.34 7.20
C MET A 1 17.93 -1.68 7.12
N TYR A 2 17.37 -2.45 8.08
CA TYR A 2 15.93 -2.68 8.20
C TYR A 2 15.43 -1.97 9.46
N ARG A 3 14.32 -1.23 9.34
CA ARG A 3 13.71 -0.50 10.46
C ARG A 3 12.21 -0.30 10.25
N LYS A 4 11.51 0.13 11.28
CA LYS A 4 10.17 0.69 11.10
C LYS A 4 10.27 2.03 10.40
N ALA A 5 9.26 2.33 9.58
CA ALA A 5 9.16 3.63 8.93
C ALA A 5 8.78 4.72 9.92
N GLU A 6 9.30 5.92 9.67
CA GLU A 6 8.97 7.16 10.34
C GLU A 6 8.07 8.04 9.45
N LYS A 7 7.50 9.08 10.00
CA LYS A 7 6.64 10.01 9.25
C LYS A 7 7.39 10.69 8.09
N SER A 8 8.68 10.94 8.27
CA SER A 8 9.57 11.50 7.25
C SER A 8 9.78 10.59 6.03
N ASP A 9 9.56 9.28 6.18
CA ASP A 9 9.72 8.31 5.09
C ASP A 9 8.52 8.26 4.14
N LEU A 10 7.38 8.84 4.53
CA LEU A 10 6.11 8.64 3.83
C LEU A 10 6.15 9.11 2.37
N ASP A 11 6.83 10.19 2.07
CA ASP A 11 6.94 10.68 0.67
C ASP A 11 7.68 9.67 -0.21
N GLU A 12 8.75 9.09 0.32
CA GLU A 12 9.54 8.11 -0.41
C GLU A 12 8.79 6.77 -0.54
N ILE A 13 8.06 6.34 0.50
CA ILE A 13 7.20 5.14 0.45
C ILE A 13 6.08 5.34 -0.57
N VAL A 14 5.40 6.49 -0.59
CA VAL A 14 4.35 6.80 -1.57
C VAL A 14 4.89 6.71 -2.99
N ARG A 15 6.06 7.31 -3.25
CA ARG A 15 6.70 7.25 -4.55
C ARG A 15 7.05 5.82 -4.94
N LEU A 16 7.69 5.07 -4.06
CA LEU A 16 8.05 3.67 -4.29
C LEU A 16 6.81 2.80 -4.57
N ASN A 17 5.74 3.01 -3.82
CA ASN A 17 4.48 2.34 -4.01
C ASN A 17 3.88 2.66 -5.39
N TYR A 18 3.82 3.94 -5.75
CA TYR A 18 3.37 4.39 -7.06
C TYR A 18 4.18 3.73 -8.19
N GLU A 19 5.51 3.79 -8.15
CA GLU A 19 6.39 3.21 -9.16
C GLU A 19 6.20 1.68 -9.31
N SER A 20 5.92 1.00 -8.20
CA SER A 20 5.75 -0.47 -8.18
C SER A 20 4.38 -0.92 -8.68
N PHE A 21 3.33 -0.13 -8.47
CA PHE A 21 1.94 -0.51 -8.74
C PHE A 21 1.29 0.27 -9.89
N LEU A 22 1.99 1.19 -10.55
CA LEU A 22 1.47 1.98 -11.67
C LEU A 22 0.81 1.12 -12.76
N ASN A 23 1.41 -0.03 -13.08
CA ASN A 23 0.94 -0.96 -14.09
C ASN A 23 0.27 -2.22 -13.49
N TYR A 24 -0.13 -2.18 -12.23
CA TYR A 24 -0.82 -3.30 -11.60
C TYR A 24 -2.23 -3.47 -12.21
N PRO A 25 -2.63 -4.70 -12.57
CA PRO A 25 -3.88 -4.96 -13.31
C PRO A 25 -5.11 -4.31 -12.69
N LEU A 26 -5.21 -4.29 -11.35
CA LEU A 26 -6.30 -3.66 -10.61
C LEU A 26 -6.50 -2.19 -10.97
N PHE A 27 -5.42 -1.45 -11.22
CA PHE A 27 -5.47 -0.03 -11.52
C PHE A 27 -5.55 0.26 -13.02
N THR A 28 -5.02 -0.62 -13.87
CA THR A 28 -4.98 -0.39 -15.32
C THR A 28 -6.38 -0.28 -15.95
N VAL A 29 -7.40 -0.85 -15.30
CA VAL A 29 -8.80 -0.69 -15.73
C VAL A 29 -9.28 0.77 -15.69
N LEU A 30 -8.69 1.59 -14.81
CA LEU A 30 -9.00 3.01 -14.68
C LEU A 30 -8.35 3.88 -15.77
N ARG A 31 -7.42 3.31 -16.55
CA ARG A 31 -6.72 4.07 -17.61
C ARG A 31 -7.69 4.54 -18.69
N ALA A 32 -8.70 3.73 -19.02
CA ALA A 32 -9.75 4.09 -19.97
C ALA A 32 -10.65 5.27 -19.52
N ASP A 33 -10.66 5.56 -18.23
CA ASP A 33 -11.43 6.66 -17.63
C ASP A 33 -10.63 7.97 -17.56
N CYS A 34 -9.37 7.95 -17.96
CA CYS A 34 -8.47 9.10 -17.92
C CYS A 34 -8.26 9.70 -19.32
N GLU A 35 -8.28 11.03 -19.40
CA GLU A 35 -8.10 11.77 -20.66
C GLU A 35 -6.69 11.62 -21.26
N SER A 36 -5.71 11.27 -20.45
CA SER A 36 -4.31 11.11 -20.86
C SER A 36 -3.56 10.18 -19.89
N GLU A 37 -2.41 9.66 -20.37
CA GLU A 37 -1.50 8.90 -19.51
C GLU A 37 -1.06 9.70 -18.28
N LYS A 38 -0.82 11.00 -18.43
CA LYS A 38 -0.48 11.89 -17.33
C LYS A 38 -1.60 12.03 -16.29
N THR A 39 -2.84 12.03 -16.74
CA THR A 39 -4.01 12.03 -15.84
C THR A 39 -4.09 10.73 -15.06
N TYR A 40 -3.85 9.59 -15.74
CA TYR A 40 -3.80 8.28 -15.10
C TYR A 40 -2.67 8.19 -14.05
N GLU A 41 -1.45 8.61 -14.39
CA GLU A 41 -0.32 8.67 -13.45
C GLU A 41 -0.66 9.50 -12.19
N ASN A 42 -1.26 10.68 -12.40
CA ASN A 42 -1.69 11.53 -11.30
C ASN A 42 -2.77 10.89 -10.43
N LEU A 43 -3.69 10.13 -11.04
CA LEU A 43 -4.72 9.38 -10.34
C LEU A 43 -4.10 8.30 -9.45
N ILE A 44 -3.22 7.48 -10.02
CA ILE A 44 -2.56 6.40 -9.27
C ILE A 44 -1.69 6.95 -8.14
N TYR A 45 -0.95 8.03 -8.41
CA TYR A 45 -0.18 8.69 -7.36
C TYR A 45 -1.08 9.19 -6.22
N ALA A 46 -2.24 9.78 -6.54
CA ALA A 46 -3.20 10.22 -5.53
C ALA A 46 -3.75 9.05 -4.69
N PHE A 47 -4.09 7.91 -5.33
CA PHE A 47 -4.48 6.69 -4.62
C PHE A 47 -3.39 6.23 -3.63
N MET A 48 -2.15 6.10 -4.10
CA MET A 48 -1.04 5.65 -3.26
C MET A 48 -0.79 6.62 -2.11
N ASN A 49 -0.86 7.93 -2.37
CA ASN A 49 -0.69 8.96 -1.33
C ASN A 49 -1.76 8.85 -0.24
N VAL A 50 -3.04 8.76 -0.63
CA VAL A 50 -4.16 8.58 0.32
C VAL A 50 -3.96 7.29 1.10
N TYR A 51 -3.73 6.17 0.41
CA TYR A 51 -3.64 4.86 1.02
C TYR A 51 -2.51 4.76 2.05
N ILE A 52 -1.30 5.13 1.67
CA ILE A 52 -0.12 5.06 2.55
C ILE A 52 -0.30 5.97 3.77
N ARG A 53 -0.74 7.22 3.59
CA ARG A 53 -0.84 8.18 4.69
C ARG A 53 -2.01 7.92 5.62
N SER A 54 -3.16 7.50 5.10
CA SER A 54 -4.34 7.19 5.93
C SER A 54 -4.12 6.00 6.86
N ASN A 55 -3.28 5.06 6.44
CA ASN A 55 -2.98 3.86 7.22
C ASN A 55 -1.74 4.00 8.11
N PHE A 56 -0.98 5.11 8.00
CA PHE A 56 0.16 5.33 8.88
C PHE A 56 -0.28 5.49 10.34
N GLY A 57 0.38 4.74 11.24
CA GLY A 57 0.02 4.66 12.65
C GLY A 57 -1.03 3.58 12.98
N LYS A 58 -1.72 3.01 11.98
CA LYS A 58 -2.62 1.85 12.14
C LYS A 58 -1.94 0.55 11.70
N ALA A 59 -1.20 0.62 10.60
CA ALA A 59 -0.38 -0.45 10.09
C ALA A 59 1.08 -0.32 10.55
N THR A 60 1.82 -1.42 10.50
CA THR A 60 3.27 -1.42 10.66
C THR A 60 3.92 -1.36 9.29
N TYR A 61 4.74 -0.34 9.08
CA TYR A 61 5.58 -0.19 7.89
C TYR A 61 7.00 -0.60 8.24
N ILE A 62 7.53 -1.61 7.57
CA ILE A 62 8.93 -2.00 7.66
C ILE A 62 9.60 -1.55 6.38
N VAL A 63 10.73 -0.87 6.48
CA VAL A 63 11.48 -0.38 5.33
C VAL A 63 12.89 -0.98 5.30
N ARG A 64 13.39 -1.16 4.08
CA ARG A 64 14.81 -1.42 3.82
C ARG A 64 15.44 -0.18 3.24
N GLU A 65 16.40 0.34 3.98
CA GLU A 65 17.20 1.48 3.54
C GLU A 65 18.54 1.01 2.95
N VAL A 66 18.90 1.56 1.80
CA VAL A 66 20.16 1.34 1.10
C VAL A 66 20.69 2.69 0.63
N HIS A 67 21.89 3.06 1.06
CA HIS A 67 22.52 4.36 0.75
C HIS A 67 21.61 5.57 1.05
N GLY A 68 20.91 5.55 2.19
CA GLY A 68 20.03 6.64 2.62
C GLY A 68 18.72 6.75 1.85
N LYS A 69 18.35 5.75 1.02
CA LYS A 69 17.08 5.69 0.28
C LYS A 69 16.31 4.43 0.62
N ILE A 70 14.99 4.51 0.59
CA ILE A 70 14.10 3.36 0.79
C ILE A 70 14.10 2.52 -0.48
N ALA A 71 14.71 1.35 -0.39
CA ALA A 71 14.83 0.39 -1.48
C ALA A 71 13.66 -0.61 -1.53
N ALA A 72 13.01 -0.84 -0.39
CA ALA A 72 11.84 -1.70 -0.30
C ALA A 72 11.02 -1.35 0.94
N PHE A 73 9.72 -1.66 0.93
CA PHE A 73 8.87 -1.58 2.09
C PHE A 73 7.88 -2.74 2.16
N ALA A 74 7.45 -3.06 3.37
CA ALA A 74 6.35 -3.97 3.67
C ALA A 74 5.33 -3.25 4.56
N LEU A 75 4.06 -3.34 4.22
CA LEU A 75 2.94 -2.84 4.98
C LEU A 75 2.17 -4.00 5.56
N LEU A 76 2.08 -4.05 6.89
CA LEU A 76 1.43 -5.12 7.62
C LEU A 76 0.33 -4.55 8.52
N PHE A 77 -0.87 -5.07 8.36
CA PHE A 77 -1.99 -4.78 9.26
C PHE A 77 -2.05 -5.80 10.40
N PRO A 78 -2.28 -5.34 11.64
CA PRO A 78 -2.57 -6.24 12.75
C PRO A 78 -3.97 -6.86 12.61
N PRO A 79 -4.28 -7.97 13.33
CA PRO A 79 -5.57 -8.65 13.24
C PRO A 79 -6.78 -7.77 13.56
N ASP A 80 -6.59 -6.81 14.46
CA ASP A 80 -7.63 -5.89 14.94
C ASP A 80 -7.67 -4.56 14.19
N HIS A 81 -7.04 -4.48 13.00
CA HIS A 81 -6.97 -3.23 12.29
C HIS A 81 -8.36 -2.72 11.86
N LYS A 82 -8.57 -1.43 12.01
CA LYS A 82 -9.78 -0.75 11.56
C LYS A 82 -9.45 0.11 10.34
N ARG A 83 -10.34 0.07 9.37
CA ARG A 83 -10.25 0.87 8.16
C ARG A 83 -10.00 2.35 8.46
N SER A 84 -9.34 3.04 7.55
CA SER A 84 -9.14 4.48 7.68
C SER A 84 -10.48 5.23 7.64
N SER A 85 -10.54 6.39 8.30
CA SER A 85 -11.75 7.20 8.27
C SER A 85 -11.78 8.02 6.98
N VAL A 86 -12.96 8.18 6.38
CA VAL A 86 -13.21 9.01 5.19
C VAL A 86 -12.63 10.42 5.34
N LEU A 87 -12.70 10.99 6.57
CA LEU A 87 -12.14 12.31 6.85
C LEU A 87 -10.62 12.35 6.68
N LYS A 88 -9.90 11.30 7.10
CA LYS A 88 -8.45 11.20 6.87
C LYS A 88 -8.12 11.07 5.40
N ASP A 89 -8.91 10.31 4.64
CA ASP A 89 -8.72 10.14 3.22
C ASP A 89 -8.86 11.47 2.48
N PHE A 90 -9.84 12.30 2.86
CA PHE A 90 -9.98 13.67 2.34
C PHE A 90 -8.77 14.55 2.67
N LEU A 91 -8.27 14.51 3.91
CA LEU A 91 -7.09 15.26 4.33
C LEU A 91 -5.83 14.90 3.52
N TYR A 92 -5.73 13.65 3.05
CA TYR A 92 -4.60 13.18 2.25
C TYR A 92 -4.82 13.28 0.74
N GLY A 93 -5.91 13.90 0.29
CA GLY A 93 -6.09 14.28 -1.10
C GLY A 93 -7.05 13.40 -1.91
N ALA A 94 -7.98 12.69 -1.28
CA ALA A 94 -9.03 11.92 -1.98
C ALA A 94 -9.86 12.80 -2.92
N ILE A 95 -9.95 14.11 -2.67
CA ILE A 95 -10.60 15.07 -3.56
C ILE A 95 -9.97 15.06 -4.97
N LYS A 96 -8.67 14.81 -5.11
CA LYS A 96 -8.01 14.70 -6.41
C LYS A 96 -8.47 13.46 -7.18
N ILE A 97 -8.71 12.36 -6.48
CA ILE A 97 -9.27 11.14 -7.07
C ILE A 97 -10.68 11.44 -7.63
N VAL A 98 -11.50 12.09 -6.81
CA VAL A 98 -12.86 12.48 -7.20
C VAL A 98 -12.86 13.47 -8.35
N SER A 99 -11.92 14.41 -8.41
CA SER A 99 -11.82 15.40 -9.50
C SER A 99 -11.45 14.76 -10.84
N ILE A 100 -10.72 13.65 -10.84
CA ILE A 100 -10.30 12.94 -12.05
C ILE A 100 -11.39 11.95 -12.50
N LEU A 101 -11.88 11.12 -11.60
CA LEU A 101 -12.83 10.04 -11.93
C LEU A 101 -14.30 10.48 -11.91
N GLY A 102 -14.61 11.57 -11.23
CA GLY A 102 -15.96 11.90 -10.81
C GLY A 102 -16.43 11.06 -9.62
N ILE A 103 -17.37 11.61 -8.84
CA ILE A 103 -17.84 11.01 -7.58
C ILE A 103 -18.41 9.59 -7.76
N ARG A 104 -19.18 9.35 -8.84
CA ARG A 104 -19.82 8.05 -9.07
C ARG A 104 -18.82 6.93 -9.30
N LYS A 105 -17.79 7.16 -10.14
CA LYS A 105 -16.75 6.17 -10.44
C LYS A 105 -15.82 5.98 -9.25
N ALA A 106 -15.47 7.05 -8.55
CA ALA A 106 -14.66 6.96 -7.32
C ALA A 106 -15.34 6.11 -6.26
N LEU A 107 -16.65 6.30 -6.03
CA LEU A 107 -17.43 5.48 -5.10
C LEU A 107 -17.58 4.03 -5.57
N ALA A 108 -17.79 3.80 -6.86
CA ALA A 108 -17.89 2.45 -7.42
C ALA A 108 -16.56 1.69 -7.26
N PHE A 109 -15.44 2.34 -7.55
CA PHE A 109 -14.11 1.73 -7.38
C PHE A 109 -13.80 1.45 -5.90
N ASN A 110 -14.16 2.37 -5.01
CA ASN A 110 -14.01 2.12 -3.57
C ASN A 110 -14.83 0.91 -3.10
N LYS A 111 -16.11 0.79 -3.53
CA LYS A 111 -16.94 -0.38 -3.22
C LYS A 111 -16.35 -1.69 -3.76
N PHE A 112 -15.74 -1.64 -4.95
CA PHE A 112 -15.05 -2.80 -5.51
C PHE A 112 -13.85 -3.22 -4.66
N LEU A 113 -13.04 -2.26 -4.20
CA LEU A 113 -11.92 -2.53 -3.28
C LEU A 113 -12.43 -3.10 -1.96
N ASP A 114 -13.53 -2.56 -1.42
CA ASP A 114 -14.16 -3.03 -0.20
C ASP A 114 -14.59 -4.49 -0.31
N ALA A 115 -15.34 -4.82 -1.37
CA ALA A 115 -15.82 -6.18 -1.62
C ALA A 115 -14.66 -7.17 -1.83
N SER A 116 -13.57 -6.73 -2.47
CA SER A 116 -12.37 -7.57 -2.65
C SER A 116 -11.69 -7.88 -1.31
N THR A 117 -11.60 -6.90 -0.42
CA THR A 117 -11.03 -7.09 0.92
C THR A 117 -11.92 -7.99 1.77
N GLU A 118 -13.23 -7.76 1.78
CA GLU A 118 -14.20 -8.56 2.52
C GLU A 118 -14.19 -10.03 2.07
N ALA A 119 -14.15 -10.27 0.74
CA ALA A 119 -14.03 -11.63 0.21
C ALA A 119 -12.77 -12.35 0.68
N PHE A 120 -11.65 -11.62 0.80
CA PHE A 120 -10.41 -12.17 1.32
C PHE A 120 -10.50 -12.48 2.82
N GLU A 121 -11.03 -11.57 3.63
CA GLU A 121 -11.19 -11.73 5.08
C GLU A 121 -12.06 -12.93 5.44
N HIS A 122 -13.13 -13.20 4.66
CA HIS A 122 -14.01 -14.36 4.87
C HIS A 122 -13.36 -15.71 4.54
N THR A 123 -12.20 -15.74 3.90
CA THR A 123 -11.50 -17.01 3.60
C THR A 123 -10.67 -17.54 4.76
N VAL A 124 -10.56 -16.76 5.85
CA VAL A 124 -9.68 -17.09 6.97
C VAL A 124 -10.40 -16.88 8.29
N ASP A 125 -10.64 -17.97 9.00
CA ASP A 125 -11.36 -18.00 10.29
C ASP A 125 -10.51 -17.61 11.52
N GLU A 126 -9.21 -17.36 11.34
CA GLU A 126 -8.28 -17.13 12.46
C GLU A 126 -7.71 -15.72 12.46
N GLU A 127 -7.49 -15.15 13.64
CA GLU A 127 -6.76 -13.89 13.79
C GLU A 127 -5.35 -13.97 13.17
N HIS A 128 -5.07 -13.10 12.23
CA HIS A 128 -3.82 -13.09 11.49
C HIS A 128 -3.32 -11.67 11.19
N TRP A 129 -2.02 -11.53 10.98
CA TRP A 129 -1.44 -10.34 10.37
C TRP A 129 -1.61 -10.42 8.86
N HIS A 130 -2.00 -9.32 8.24
CA HIS A 130 -2.13 -9.23 6.79
C HIS A 130 -0.95 -8.46 6.20
N LEU A 131 -0.13 -9.13 5.38
CA LEU A 131 0.86 -8.46 4.55
C LEU A 131 0.15 -7.92 3.30
N ASP A 132 -0.25 -6.66 3.38
CA ASP A 132 -1.09 -6.01 2.37
C ASP A 132 -0.29 -5.50 1.17
N GLN A 133 0.84 -4.85 1.43
CA GLN A 133 1.72 -4.37 0.38
C GLN A 133 3.17 -4.73 0.65
N PHE A 134 3.83 -5.16 -0.43
CA PHE A 134 5.25 -5.47 -0.42
C PHE A 134 5.86 -4.99 -1.74
N ALA A 135 6.70 -3.97 -1.67
CA ALA A 135 7.30 -3.38 -2.86
C ALA A 135 8.82 -3.27 -2.76
N VAL A 136 9.47 -3.49 -3.88
CA VAL A 136 10.91 -3.31 -4.08
C VAL A 136 11.12 -2.34 -5.23
N SER A 137 11.99 -1.35 -5.04
CA SER A 137 12.33 -0.38 -6.08
C SER A 137 12.65 -1.09 -7.40
N PRO A 138 12.07 -0.63 -8.51
CA PRO A 138 12.31 -1.24 -9.83
C PRO A 138 13.80 -1.40 -10.17
N SER A 139 14.64 -0.44 -9.77
CA SER A 139 16.09 -0.48 -9.97
C SER A 139 16.82 -1.55 -9.15
N MET A 140 16.18 -2.13 -8.14
CA MET A 140 16.74 -3.13 -7.23
C MET A 140 16.02 -4.48 -7.29
N GLN A 141 15.06 -4.63 -8.18
CA GLN A 141 14.41 -5.90 -8.44
C GLN A 141 15.41 -6.89 -9.07
N GLY A 142 15.19 -8.19 -8.89
CA GLY A 142 16.12 -9.23 -9.35
C GLY A 142 17.39 -9.42 -8.49
N GLN A 143 17.65 -8.52 -7.51
CA GLN A 143 18.85 -8.57 -6.66
C GLN A 143 18.58 -9.21 -5.27
N SER A 144 17.55 -10.03 -5.16
CA SER A 144 17.14 -10.72 -3.93
C SER A 144 16.78 -9.76 -2.76
N VAL A 145 16.50 -8.48 -3.07
CA VAL A 145 16.16 -7.48 -2.05
C VAL A 145 14.88 -7.86 -1.30
N GLY A 146 13.84 -8.27 -2.03
CA GLY A 146 12.58 -8.70 -1.46
C GLY A 146 12.74 -9.96 -0.60
N SER A 147 13.37 -11.01 -1.11
CA SER A 147 13.60 -12.25 -0.37
C SER A 147 14.38 -12.01 0.93
N LYS A 148 15.44 -11.19 0.86
CA LYS A 148 16.21 -10.81 2.05
C LYS A 148 15.36 -10.01 3.04
N MET A 149 14.52 -9.09 2.57
CA MET A 149 13.63 -8.32 3.44
C MET A 149 12.60 -9.22 4.12
N MET A 150 12.01 -10.16 3.38
CA MET A 150 11.10 -11.14 3.95
C MET A 150 11.78 -11.93 5.06
N GLN A 151 12.94 -12.52 4.80
CA GLN A 151 13.64 -13.39 5.74
C GLN A 151 14.24 -12.64 6.94
N GLN A 152 14.76 -11.43 6.73
CA GLN A 152 15.54 -10.71 7.75
C GLN A 152 14.74 -9.66 8.53
N ALA A 153 13.57 -9.28 8.05
CA ALA A 153 12.75 -8.25 8.67
C ALA A 153 11.30 -8.69 8.92
N VAL A 154 10.57 -9.09 7.87
CA VAL A 154 9.13 -9.38 7.97
C VAL A 154 8.88 -10.64 8.81
N LEU A 155 9.48 -11.77 8.47
CA LEU A 155 9.31 -13.01 9.22
C LEU A 155 9.81 -12.90 10.67
N PRO A 156 10.97 -12.31 10.98
CA PRO A 156 11.37 -12.06 12.37
C PRO A 156 10.42 -11.14 13.14
N PHE A 157 9.82 -10.13 12.48
CA PHE A 157 8.80 -9.29 13.10
C PHE A 157 7.57 -10.12 13.49
N LEU A 158 7.04 -10.93 12.59
CA LEU A 158 5.87 -11.78 12.82
C LEU A 158 6.13 -12.84 13.91
N ARG A 159 7.31 -13.47 13.89
CA ARG A 159 7.72 -14.42 14.95
C ARG A 159 7.74 -13.78 16.33
N ARG A 160 8.25 -12.55 16.46
CA ARG A 160 8.23 -11.81 17.74
C ARG A 160 6.83 -11.47 18.21
N LYS A 161 5.86 -11.40 17.30
CA LYS A 161 4.43 -11.18 17.60
C LYS A 161 3.69 -12.49 17.88
N ASN A 162 4.34 -13.64 17.75
CA ASN A 162 3.74 -14.97 17.79
C ASN A 162 2.53 -15.06 16.86
N ALA A 163 2.68 -14.50 15.67
CA ALA A 163 1.58 -14.20 14.76
C ALA A 163 1.58 -15.12 13.54
N LYS A 164 0.39 -15.58 13.16
CA LYS A 164 0.13 -16.09 11.81
C LYS A 164 0.06 -14.91 10.83
N CYS A 165 0.50 -15.10 9.60
CA CYS A 165 0.45 -14.07 8.56
C CYS A 165 -0.11 -14.66 7.28
N LEU A 166 -0.99 -13.89 6.66
CA LEU A 166 -1.52 -14.14 5.32
C LEU A 166 -1.03 -13.07 4.34
N THR A 167 -0.85 -13.47 3.11
CA THR A 167 -0.40 -12.62 2.00
C THR A 167 -1.34 -12.77 0.81
#